data_d29c64e1fff8bb4b041d49d17da741ab
#
_entry.id   d29c64e1fff8bb4b041d49d17da741ab
#
_cell.length_a   1.000
_cell.length_b   1.000
_cell.length_c   1.000
_cell.angle_alpha   90.00
_cell.angle_beta   90.00
_cell.angle_gamma   90.00
#
_symmetry.space_group_name_H-M   'P 1'
#
loop_
_entity.id
_entity.type
_entity.pdbx_description
1 polymer ?
#
loop_
_entity_poly.entity_id
_entity_poly.type
_entity_poly.pdbx_seq_one_letter_code
_entity_poly.pdbx_strand_id
1 'polypeptide(L)'
;MIHQYKLSGYNIVLDVYSGSVHAVDDVAYDAIALIDQGLTREAATAQLEQKYRDRADVTPADISDCFDDIEELTAAGQLFAPDAYADHAFDFKNRSNVVKALCLHVAHTCNLNCSYCFAAQGKFHGEAGLMSFETGKRALDFLIEHSGTRRNLEVDFFGGEPLMNFEVCKQLVAYARSIEKEHNKNFRFTMTTNGIGITDEVIDWCNKECHNVVLSLDGRKEVNDRFRVDLAGNGSYDRIVPKFQKLVKARGGQGYYMRGTFTHHNVDFTKDLFHMADDLG
;
A
#
# COMPACT_ATOMS: atom_id res chain seq x y z
N MET A 1 -14.27 19.55 -4.05
CA MET A 1 -15.23 18.41 -3.81
C MET A 1 -15.01 17.91 -2.40
N ILE A 2 -16.03 17.95 -1.58
CA ILE A 2 -15.99 17.51 -0.19
C ILE A 2 -16.66 16.14 -0.08
N HIS A 3 -16.03 15.23 0.64
CA HIS A 3 -16.59 13.93 0.98
C HIS A 3 -16.65 13.78 2.50
N GLN A 4 -17.87 13.59 3.04
CA GLN A 4 -18.11 13.50 4.47
C GLN A 4 -18.64 12.13 4.86
N TYR A 5 -18.12 11.57 5.95
CA TYR A 5 -18.59 10.31 6.52
C TYR A 5 -18.28 10.20 8.00
N LYS A 6 -18.96 9.26 8.67
CA LYS A 6 -18.71 8.95 10.09
C LYS A 6 -18.10 7.57 10.22
N LEU A 7 -17.00 7.48 10.96
CA LEU A 7 -16.28 6.21 11.17
C LEU A 7 -15.71 6.15 12.59
N SER A 8 -15.96 5.06 13.29
CA SER A 8 -15.41 4.80 14.64
C SER A 8 -15.63 5.93 15.65
N GLY A 9 -16.78 6.63 15.55
CA GLY A 9 -17.13 7.74 16.43
C GLY A 9 -16.57 9.11 16.03
N TYR A 10 -15.85 9.19 14.91
CA TYR A 10 -15.34 10.45 14.37
C TYR A 10 -16.19 10.93 13.19
N ASN A 11 -16.39 12.24 13.11
CA ASN A 11 -16.87 12.89 11.90
C ASN A 11 -15.65 13.23 11.04
N ILE A 12 -15.59 12.67 9.83
CA ILE A 12 -14.45 12.83 8.93
C ILE A 12 -14.88 13.63 7.70
N VAL A 13 -14.06 14.59 7.34
CA VAL A 13 -14.22 15.43 6.15
C VAL A 13 -12.95 15.30 5.31
N LEU A 14 -13.12 14.83 4.08
CA LEU A 14 -12.05 14.72 3.08
C LEU A 14 -12.28 15.77 2.01
N ASP A 15 -11.34 16.67 1.81
CA ASP A 15 -11.27 17.48 0.60
C ASP A 15 -10.51 16.72 -0.48
N VAL A 16 -11.23 16.26 -1.50
CA VAL A 16 -10.70 15.41 -2.55
C VAL A 16 -9.61 16.10 -3.37
N TYR A 17 -9.70 17.42 -3.54
CA TYR A 17 -8.76 18.16 -4.40
C TYR A 17 -7.45 18.52 -3.70
N SER A 18 -7.49 18.86 -2.42
CA SER A 18 -6.26 19.06 -1.63
C SER A 18 -5.68 17.75 -1.08
N GLY A 19 -6.53 16.72 -0.93
CA GLY A 19 -6.18 15.49 -0.23
C GLY A 19 -6.16 15.62 1.30
N SER A 20 -6.61 16.77 1.86
CA SER A 20 -6.65 17.01 3.29
C SER A 20 -7.78 16.23 3.94
N VAL A 21 -7.50 15.66 5.11
CA VAL A 21 -8.47 14.91 5.92
C VAL A 21 -8.58 15.57 7.28
N HIS A 22 -9.80 15.95 7.67
CA HIS A 22 -10.10 16.60 8.93
C HIS A 22 -11.00 15.71 9.79
N ALA A 23 -10.67 15.57 11.08
CA ALA A 23 -11.57 15.05 12.09
C ALA A 23 -12.19 16.24 12.81
N VAL A 24 -13.51 16.36 12.75
CA VAL A 24 -14.24 17.55 13.21
C VAL A 24 -15.36 17.18 14.18
N ASP A 25 -15.85 18.15 14.92
CA ASP A 25 -17.05 18.00 15.74
C ASP A 25 -18.35 18.02 14.92
N ASP A 26 -19.49 17.91 15.57
CA ASP A 26 -20.78 17.88 14.88
C ASP A 26 -21.12 19.23 14.24
N VAL A 27 -20.73 20.35 14.86
CA VAL A 27 -21.03 21.69 14.36
C VAL A 27 -20.27 21.94 13.07
N ALA A 28 -18.96 21.68 13.06
CA ALA A 28 -18.11 21.83 11.89
C ALA A 28 -18.50 20.85 10.76
N TYR A 29 -18.88 19.63 11.12
CA TYR A 29 -19.37 18.66 10.15
C TYR A 29 -20.61 19.15 9.40
N ASP A 30 -21.59 19.69 10.14
CA ASP A 30 -22.80 20.24 9.55
C ASP A 30 -22.55 21.57 8.82
N ALA A 31 -21.71 22.45 9.37
CA ALA A 31 -21.34 23.71 8.73
C ALA A 31 -20.70 23.49 7.34
N ILE A 32 -19.74 22.59 7.26
CA ILE A 32 -19.08 22.23 6.00
C ILE A 32 -20.09 21.67 4.99
N ALA A 33 -21.04 20.83 5.45
CA ALA A 33 -22.10 20.31 4.59
C ALA A 33 -23.01 21.40 4.02
N LEU A 34 -23.35 22.41 4.80
CA LEU A 34 -24.20 23.52 4.36
C LEU A 34 -23.45 24.42 3.35
N ILE A 35 -22.18 24.70 3.58
CA ILE A 35 -21.35 25.45 2.64
C ILE A 35 -21.16 24.67 1.32
N ASP A 36 -20.92 23.35 1.36
CA ASP A 36 -20.79 22.51 0.16
C ASP A 36 -22.09 22.47 -0.67
N GLN A 37 -23.24 22.66 -0.01
CA GLN A 37 -24.54 22.83 -0.68
C GLN A 37 -24.76 24.23 -1.27
N GLY A 38 -23.81 25.15 -1.08
CA GLY A 38 -23.84 26.52 -1.62
C GLY A 38 -24.58 27.55 -0.76
N LEU A 39 -24.80 27.27 0.53
CA LEU A 39 -25.35 28.27 1.44
C LEU A 39 -24.29 29.32 1.77
N THR A 40 -24.74 30.57 1.97
CA THR A 40 -23.89 31.62 2.55
C THR A 40 -23.66 31.36 4.03
N ARG A 41 -22.59 31.96 4.59
CA ARG A 41 -22.28 31.88 6.02
C ARG A 41 -23.50 32.29 6.89
N GLU A 42 -24.19 33.37 6.53
CA GLU A 42 -25.36 33.85 7.29
C GLU A 42 -26.51 32.84 7.28
N ALA A 43 -26.80 32.28 6.11
CA ALA A 43 -27.88 31.30 5.98
C ALA A 43 -27.54 29.96 6.69
N ALA A 44 -26.28 29.54 6.64
CA ALA A 44 -25.81 28.36 7.33
C ALA A 44 -25.80 28.57 8.86
N THR A 45 -25.34 29.74 9.35
CA THR A 45 -25.38 30.12 10.77
C THR A 45 -26.80 30.02 11.31
N ALA A 46 -27.79 30.62 10.65
CA ALA A 46 -29.18 30.59 11.11
C ALA A 46 -29.74 29.16 11.20
N GLN A 47 -29.36 28.29 10.29
CA GLN A 47 -29.75 26.89 10.33
C GLN A 47 -29.09 26.11 11.50
N LEU A 48 -27.80 26.38 11.74
CA LEU A 48 -27.06 25.72 12.83
C LEU A 48 -27.57 26.21 14.20
N GLU A 49 -27.79 27.49 14.37
CA GLU A 49 -28.38 28.03 15.61
C GLU A 49 -29.76 27.41 15.90
N GLN A 50 -30.59 27.23 14.89
CA GLN A 50 -31.85 26.50 15.03
C GLN A 50 -31.67 25.04 15.38
N LYS A 51 -30.73 24.35 14.72
CA LYS A 51 -30.45 22.93 14.91
C LYS A 51 -29.92 22.63 16.31
N TYR A 52 -29.00 23.49 16.78
CA TYR A 52 -28.27 23.31 18.04
C TYR A 52 -28.84 24.08 19.23
N ARG A 53 -29.99 24.77 19.07
CA ARG A 53 -30.59 25.62 20.12
C ARG A 53 -30.82 24.94 21.47
N ASP A 54 -31.06 23.60 21.45
CA ASP A 54 -31.37 22.84 22.67
C ASP A 54 -30.10 22.12 23.21
N ARG A 55 -28.91 22.36 22.60
CA ARG A 55 -27.60 21.85 23.04
C ARG A 55 -26.88 22.90 23.88
N ALA A 56 -26.80 22.63 25.22
CA ALA A 56 -26.19 23.58 26.18
C ALA A 56 -24.66 23.75 25.98
N ASP A 57 -24.04 22.84 25.27
CA ASP A 57 -22.61 22.80 24.96
C ASP A 57 -22.25 23.48 23.62
N VAL A 58 -23.23 24.07 22.92
CA VAL A 58 -23.03 24.79 21.65
C VAL A 58 -23.61 26.19 21.80
N THR A 59 -22.78 27.22 21.68
CA THR A 59 -23.18 28.63 21.73
C THR A 59 -23.15 29.28 20.35
N PRO A 60 -23.82 30.42 20.13
CA PRO A 60 -23.66 31.20 18.89
C PRO A 60 -22.19 31.60 18.60
N ALA A 61 -21.38 31.78 19.63
CA ALA A 61 -19.95 32.07 19.49
C ALA A 61 -19.20 30.87 18.90
N ASP A 62 -19.46 29.66 19.40
CA ASP A 62 -18.83 28.42 18.87
C ASP A 62 -19.15 28.21 17.38
N ILE A 63 -20.40 28.54 16.98
CA ILE A 63 -20.80 28.48 15.57
C ILE A 63 -20.05 29.54 14.75
N SER A 64 -19.87 30.74 15.26
CA SER A 64 -19.10 31.79 14.58
C SER A 64 -17.63 31.41 14.42
N ASP A 65 -17.00 30.95 15.50
CA ASP A 65 -15.59 30.53 15.52
C ASP A 65 -15.37 29.36 14.54
N CYS A 66 -16.33 28.42 14.47
CA CYS A 66 -16.28 27.33 13.51
C CYS A 66 -16.23 27.82 12.03
N PHE A 67 -17.01 28.85 11.68
CA PHE A 67 -16.94 29.44 10.35
C PHE A 67 -15.61 30.15 10.09
N ASP A 68 -15.04 30.81 11.10
CA ASP A 68 -13.73 31.46 10.99
C ASP A 68 -12.63 30.39 10.71
N ASP A 69 -12.67 29.24 11.40
CA ASP A 69 -11.77 28.10 11.14
C ASP A 69 -11.96 27.54 9.72
N ILE A 70 -13.21 27.40 9.26
CA ILE A 70 -13.51 26.95 7.89
C ILE A 70 -12.93 27.93 6.84
N GLU A 71 -13.05 29.24 7.07
CA GLU A 71 -12.48 30.26 6.19
C GLU A 71 -10.94 30.22 6.19
N GLU A 72 -10.31 30.01 7.35
CA GLU A 72 -8.86 29.85 7.46
C GLU A 72 -8.36 28.61 6.67
N LEU A 73 -9.00 27.45 6.88
CA LEU A 73 -8.67 26.23 6.14
C LEU A 73 -8.90 26.37 4.63
N THR A 74 -9.93 27.12 4.24
CA THR A 74 -10.22 27.40 2.83
C THR A 74 -9.15 28.32 2.24
N ALA A 75 -8.74 29.37 2.94
CA ALA A 75 -7.66 30.25 2.51
C ALA A 75 -6.30 29.54 2.43
N ALA A 76 -6.07 28.56 3.31
CA ALA A 76 -4.89 27.70 3.29
C ALA A 76 -4.92 26.63 2.17
N GLY A 77 -6.01 26.51 1.42
CA GLY A 77 -6.19 25.49 0.38
C GLY A 77 -6.33 24.06 0.91
N GLN A 78 -6.75 23.92 2.17
CA GLN A 78 -6.93 22.64 2.85
C GLN A 78 -8.40 22.20 2.92
N LEU A 79 -9.33 23.11 2.58
CA LEU A 79 -10.76 22.86 2.51
C LEU A 79 -11.32 23.63 1.30
N PHE A 80 -12.29 23.06 0.60
CA PHE A 80 -12.88 23.62 -0.62
C PHE A 80 -11.85 24.03 -1.70
N ALA A 81 -10.74 23.28 -1.77
CA ALA A 81 -9.68 23.54 -2.73
C ALA A 81 -10.19 23.43 -4.17
N PRO A 82 -9.66 24.24 -5.11
CA PRO A 82 -9.96 24.08 -6.51
C PRO A 82 -9.34 22.80 -7.06
N ASP A 83 -9.97 22.23 -8.11
CA ASP A 83 -9.39 21.10 -8.83
C ASP A 83 -8.19 21.54 -9.67
N ALA A 84 -6.98 21.40 -9.11
CA ALA A 84 -5.74 21.76 -9.81
C ALA A 84 -5.44 20.86 -11.03
N TYR A 85 -6.17 19.76 -11.19
CA TYR A 85 -5.98 18.80 -12.27
C TYR A 85 -7.13 18.82 -13.30
N ALA A 86 -8.15 19.66 -13.12
CA ALA A 86 -9.30 19.74 -14.00
C ALA A 86 -8.90 19.88 -15.48
N ASP A 87 -7.93 20.76 -15.77
CA ASP A 87 -7.43 21.01 -17.12
C ASP A 87 -6.48 19.92 -17.65
N HIS A 88 -6.00 19.04 -16.77
CA HIS A 88 -5.07 17.97 -17.12
C HIS A 88 -5.74 16.58 -17.18
N ALA A 89 -6.99 16.47 -16.75
CA ALA A 89 -7.70 15.20 -16.64
C ALA A 89 -8.24 14.66 -17.99
N PHE A 90 -8.16 15.44 -19.08
CA PHE A 90 -9.01 15.24 -20.27
C PHE A 90 -8.50 14.25 -21.28
N ASP A 91 -7.24 13.83 -21.23
CA ASP A 91 -6.72 13.02 -22.31
C ASP A 91 -6.18 11.67 -21.86
N PHE A 92 -7.05 10.90 -21.19
CA PHE A 92 -6.75 9.49 -20.92
C PHE A 92 -6.50 8.67 -22.20
N LYS A 93 -6.90 9.16 -23.36
CA LYS A 93 -6.69 8.51 -24.66
C LYS A 93 -5.29 8.77 -25.23
N ASN A 94 -4.68 9.90 -24.90
CA ASN A 94 -3.34 10.30 -25.37
C ASN A 94 -2.23 10.06 -24.32
N ARG A 95 -2.47 9.24 -23.32
CA ARG A 95 -1.39 8.84 -22.39
C ARG A 95 -0.31 8.12 -23.18
N SER A 96 0.92 8.60 -23.07
CA SER A 96 2.08 7.84 -23.51
C SER A 96 2.09 6.51 -22.73
N ASN A 97 1.97 5.39 -23.45
CA ASN A 97 2.01 4.05 -22.88
C ASN A 97 3.45 3.71 -22.43
N VAL A 98 3.97 4.42 -21.44
CA VAL A 98 5.30 4.19 -20.89
C VAL A 98 5.19 3.16 -19.77
N VAL A 99 5.81 2.01 -19.96
CA VAL A 99 5.87 0.96 -18.94
C VAL A 99 6.87 1.38 -17.86
N LYS A 100 6.40 1.38 -16.61
CA LYS A 100 7.20 1.76 -15.44
C LYS A 100 7.74 0.57 -14.68
N ALA A 101 6.95 -0.48 -14.59
CA ALA A 101 7.18 -1.59 -13.67
C ALA A 101 6.73 -2.92 -14.26
N LEU A 102 7.35 -3.99 -13.81
CA LEU A 102 6.92 -5.37 -14.05
C LEU A 102 6.78 -6.12 -12.73
N CYS A 103 5.72 -6.91 -12.63
CA CYS A 103 5.59 -7.95 -11.62
C CYS A 103 5.91 -9.29 -12.30
N LEU A 104 7.06 -9.87 -11.99
CA LEU A 104 7.53 -11.11 -12.57
C LEU A 104 7.12 -12.29 -11.69
N HIS A 105 6.16 -13.09 -12.14
CA HIS A 105 5.79 -14.33 -11.48
C HIS A 105 6.84 -15.41 -11.78
N VAL A 106 7.96 -15.33 -11.08
CA VAL A 106 9.13 -16.22 -11.34
C VAL A 106 8.89 -17.67 -10.92
N ALA A 107 7.88 -17.91 -10.07
CA ALA A 107 7.50 -19.27 -9.66
C ALA A 107 5.98 -19.44 -9.67
N HIS A 108 5.46 -20.35 -10.49
CA HIS A 108 4.08 -20.85 -10.44
C HIS A 108 4.00 -22.08 -9.53
N THR A 109 4.57 -21.95 -8.34
CA THR A 109 4.53 -22.94 -7.25
C THR A 109 4.81 -22.25 -5.93
N CYS A 110 4.37 -22.84 -4.82
CA CYS A 110 4.57 -22.31 -3.48
C CYS A 110 4.79 -23.45 -2.48
N ASN A 111 5.59 -23.18 -1.45
CA ASN A 111 5.85 -24.09 -0.34
C ASN A 111 4.88 -23.90 0.84
N LEU A 112 3.90 -22.97 0.70
CA LEU A 112 2.75 -22.81 1.59
C LEU A 112 1.44 -23.08 0.86
N ASN A 113 0.41 -23.42 1.64
CA ASN A 113 -0.94 -23.70 1.19
C ASN A 113 -1.95 -22.76 1.86
N CYS A 114 -1.73 -21.45 1.69
CA CYS A 114 -2.59 -20.42 2.30
C CYS A 114 -4.02 -20.52 1.80
N SER A 115 -5.00 -20.60 2.72
CA SER A 115 -6.40 -20.85 2.37
C SER A 115 -7.07 -19.71 1.59
N TYR A 116 -6.61 -18.48 1.73
CA TYR A 116 -7.10 -17.29 0.98
C TYR A 116 -6.31 -17.04 -0.32
N CYS A 117 -5.40 -17.91 -0.72
CA CYS A 117 -4.47 -17.62 -1.81
C CYS A 117 -5.19 -17.41 -3.15
N PHE A 118 -5.21 -16.16 -3.64
CA PHE A 118 -5.80 -15.83 -4.94
C PHE A 118 -5.06 -16.48 -6.13
N ALA A 119 -3.78 -16.84 -5.90
CA ALA A 119 -2.92 -17.45 -6.89
C ALA A 119 -3.03 -19.00 -6.92
N ALA A 120 -4.03 -19.59 -6.26
CA ALA A 120 -4.20 -21.05 -6.17
C ALA A 120 -2.87 -21.75 -5.81
N GLN A 121 -2.25 -21.34 -4.69
CA GLN A 121 -0.94 -21.79 -4.20
C GLN A 121 0.19 -21.62 -5.24
N GLY A 122 0.11 -20.52 -6.00
CA GLY A 122 1.08 -20.14 -7.01
C GLY A 122 0.82 -20.67 -8.42
N LYS A 123 -0.13 -21.57 -8.60
CA LYS A 123 -0.44 -22.16 -9.92
C LYS A 123 -1.27 -21.22 -10.81
N PHE A 124 -1.94 -20.21 -10.25
CA PHE A 124 -2.82 -19.30 -10.98
C PHE A 124 -3.86 -20.02 -11.85
N HIS A 125 -4.41 -21.12 -11.33
CA HIS A 125 -5.33 -22.02 -12.02
C HIS A 125 -4.75 -22.73 -13.26
N GLY A 126 -3.43 -22.71 -13.43
CA GLY A 126 -2.67 -23.41 -14.47
C GLY A 126 -1.76 -24.49 -13.89
N GLU A 127 -0.70 -24.79 -14.63
CA GLU A 127 0.30 -25.78 -14.24
C GLU A 127 1.37 -25.15 -13.33
N ALA A 128 1.96 -25.98 -12.46
CA ALA A 128 3.13 -25.59 -11.69
C ALA A 128 4.35 -25.45 -12.61
N GLY A 129 5.17 -24.43 -12.38
CA GLY A 129 6.36 -24.20 -13.19
C GLY A 129 7.26 -23.13 -12.59
N LEU A 130 8.47 -23.07 -13.11
CA LEU A 130 9.44 -22.03 -12.78
C LEU A 130 9.78 -21.27 -14.06
N MET A 131 9.89 -19.94 -13.95
CA MET A 131 10.29 -19.08 -15.06
C MET A 131 11.73 -19.40 -15.48
N SER A 132 11.99 -19.54 -16.79
CA SER A 132 13.36 -19.64 -17.29
C SER A 132 14.05 -18.28 -17.29
N PHE A 133 15.38 -18.29 -17.25
CA PHE A 133 16.15 -17.06 -17.40
C PHE A 133 15.80 -16.32 -18.69
N GLU A 134 15.66 -17.01 -19.82
CA GLU A 134 15.33 -16.42 -21.12
C GLU A 134 13.98 -15.71 -21.12
N THR A 135 12.98 -16.27 -20.44
CA THR A 135 11.67 -15.62 -20.31
C THR A 135 11.78 -14.33 -19.50
N GLY A 136 12.44 -14.38 -18.35
CA GLY A 136 12.66 -13.21 -17.51
C GLY A 136 13.53 -12.14 -18.20
N LYS A 137 14.58 -12.56 -18.92
CA LYS A 137 15.41 -11.66 -19.72
C LYS A 137 14.59 -10.91 -20.75
N ARG A 138 13.76 -11.61 -21.54
CA ARG A 138 12.86 -10.97 -22.51
C ARG A 138 11.89 -9.97 -21.86
N ALA A 139 11.42 -10.26 -20.66
CA ALA A 139 10.57 -9.33 -19.91
C ALA A 139 11.34 -8.05 -19.51
N LEU A 140 12.61 -8.16 -19.11
CA LEU A 140 13.45 -7.00 -18.81
C LEU A 140 13.76 -6.19 -20.07
N ASP A 141 14.05 -6.83 -21.20
CA ASP A 141 14.26 -6.19 -22.49
C ASP A 141 12.98 -5.42 -22.91
N PHE A 142 11.81 -6.04 -22.79
CA PHE A 142 10.52 -5.40 -23.04
C PHE A 142 10.31 -4.15 -22.15
N LEU A 143 10.66 -4.24 -20.85
CA LEU A 143 10.55 -3.11 -19.95
C LEU A 143 11.42 -1.93 -20.40
N ILE A 144 12.65 -2.20 -20.84
CA ILE A 144 13.55 -1.18 -21.36
C ILE A 144 12.96 -0.54 -22.62
N GLU A 145 12.56 -1.35 -23.61
CA GLU A 145 12.03 -0.89 -24.91
C GLU A 145 10.79 0.01 -24.74
N HIS A 146 9.92 -0.34 -23.78
CA HIS A 146 8.63 0.35 -23.59
C HIS A 146 8.65 1.39 -22.46
N SER A 147 9.79 1.67 -21.86
CA SER A 147 9.92 2.65 -20.77
C SER A 147 10.23 4.08 -21.22
N GLY A 148 10.42 4.32 -22.53
CA GLY A 148 10.75 5.63 -23.08
C GLY A 148 11.96 6.26 -22.37
N THR A 149 11.84 7.52 -22.00
CA THR A 149 12.89 8.28 -21.31
C THR A 149 12.95 8.01 -19.79
N ARG A 150 12.05 7.18 -19.24
CA ARG A 150 12.01 6.87 -17.81
C ARG A 150 13.27 6.13 -17.41
N ARG A 151 14.03 6.71 -16.46
CA ARG A 151 15.27 6.14 -15.96
C ARG A 151 15.04 5.06 -14.91
N ASN A 152 14.18 5.32 -13.90
CA ASN A 152 13.93 4.37 -12.81
C ASN A 152 12.84 3.39 -13.21
N LEU A 153 13.19 2.11 -13.25
CA LEU A 153 12.32 0.99 -13.60
C LEU A 153 12.18 0.06 -12.40
N GLU A 154 10.99 -0.46 -12.18
CA GLU A 154 10.71 -1.29 -11.02
C GLU A 154 10.40 -2.74 -11.46
N VAL A 155 10.96 -3.69 -10.75
CA VAL A 155 10.73 -5.13 -10.98
C VAL A 155 10.46 -5.79 -9.65
N ASP A 156 9.27 -6.35 -9.48
CA ASP A 156 8.89 -7.15 -8.31
C ASP A 156 8.99 -8.64 -8.66
N PHE A 157 9.84 -9.36 -7.94
CA PHE A 157 9.87 -10.82 -7.97
C PHE A 157 8.74 -11.36 -7.10
N PHE A 158 7.79 -11.98 -7.76
CA PHE A 158 6.52 -12.43 -7.21
C PHE A 158 6.17 -13.83 -7.70
N GLY A 159 4.90 -14.23 -7.49
CA GLY A 159 4.34 -15.50 -7.96
C GLY A 159 3.71 -16.28 -6.82
N GLY A 160 3.99 -17.59 -6.74
CA GLY A 160 3.68 -18.39 -5.57
C GLY A 160 4.66 -18.07 -4.44
N GLU A 161 5.91 -18.52 -4.59
CA GLU A 161 7.03 -18.13 -3.73
C GLU A 161 8.29 -17.93 -4.59
N PRO A 162 8.75 -16.69 -4.77
CA PRO A 162 9.87 -16.40 -5.67
C PRO A 162 11.20 -17.03 -5.22
N LEU A 163 11.40 -17.25 -3.92
CA LEU A 163 12.61 -17.91 -3.42
C LEU A 163 12.72 -19.39 -3.86
N MET A 164 11.65 -19.99 -4.38
CA MET A 164 11.72 -21.31 -5.03
C MET A 164 12.44 -21.25 -6.39
N ASN A 165 12.62 -20.06 -6.96
CA ASN A 165 13.37 -19.81 -8.19
C ASN A 165 14.48 -18.76 -8.00
N PHE A 166 15.11 -18.79 -6.85
CA PHE A 166 16.06 -17.77 -6.41
C PHE A 166 17.25 -17.62 -7.35
N GLU A 167 17.76 -18.71 -7.92
CA GLU A 167 18.87 -18.67 -8.88
C GLU A 167 18.54 -17.84 -10.12
N VAL A 168 17.34 -17.98 -10.66
CA VAL A 168 16.89 -17.17 -11.80
C VAL A 168 16.73 -15.71 -11.39
N CYS A 169 16.24 -15.41 -10.18
CA CYS A 169 16.20 -14.04 -9.68
C CYS A 169 17.61 -13.42 -9.65
N LYS A 170 18.62 -14.15 -9.17
CA LYS A 170 20.02 -13.68 -9.16
C LYS A 170 20.55 -13.41 -10.57
N GLN A 171 20.27 -14.32 -11.51
CA GLN A 171 20.67 -14.18 -12.91
C GLN A 171 20.01 -12.95 -13.57
N LEU A 172 18.72 -12.73 -13.34
CA LEU A 172 17.98 -11.61 -13.90
C LEU A 172 18.50 -10.27 -13.37
N VAL A 173 18.80 -10.18 -12.05
CA VAL A 173 19.41 -8.98 -11.49
C VAL A 173 20.80 -8.72 -12.07
N ALA A 174 21.64 -9.76 -12.16
CA ALA A 174 22.96 -9.63 -12.77
C ALA A 174 22.87 -9.15 -14.23
N TYR A 175 21.93 -9.68 -15.00
CA TYR A 175 21.67 -9.23 -16.37
C TYR A 175 21.24 -7.76 -16.40
N ALA A 176 20.24 -7.37 -15.61
CA ALA A 176 19.77 -5.99 -15.57
C ALA A 176 20.91 -5.03 -15.24
N ARG A 177 21.72 -5.32 -14.21
CA ARG A 177 22.89 -4.52 -13.83
C ARG A 177 23.89 -4.37 -14.97
N SER A 178 24.07 -5.40 -15.79
CA SER A 178 25.03 -5.36 -16.91
C SER A 178 24.63 -4.40 -18.03
N ILE A 179 23.32 -4.15 -18.20
CA ILE A 179 22.78 -3.32 -19.30
C ILE A 179 22.28 -1.95 -18.87
N GLU A 180 22.14 -1.69 -17.56
CA GLU A 180 21.61 -0.41 -17.01
C GLU A 180 22.30 0.81 -17.59
N LYS A 181 23.63 0.80 -17.64
CA LYS A 181 24.43 1.95 -18.07
C LYS A 181 24.23 2.25 -19.55
N GLU A 182 24.22 1.23 -20.40
CA GLU A 182 24.05 1.36 -21.85
C GLU A 182 22.70 1.98 -22.19
N HIS A 183 21.64 1.56 -21.50
CA HIS A 183 20.28 2.03 -21.75
C HIS A 183 19.90 3.26 -20.91
N ASN A 184 20.80 3.82 -20.10
CA ASN A 184 20.51 4.91 -19.15
C ASN A 184 19.31 4.59 -18.23
N LYS A 185 19.27 3.36 -17.72
CA LYS A 185 18.23 2.85 -16.81
C LYS A 185 18.81 2.63 -15.40
N ASN A 186 17.93 2.50 -14.43
CA ASN A 186 18.23 2.16 -13.04
C ASN A 186 17.11 1.24 -12.55
N PHE A 187 17.39 -0.05 -12.42
CA PHE A 187 16.43 -1.02 -11.94
C PHE A 187 16.35 -1.03 -10.41
N ARG A 188 15.12 -1.00 -9.90
CA ARG A 188 14.78 -1.14 -8.50
C ARG A 188 14.07 -2.46 -8.32
N PHE A 189 14.73 -3.41 -7.66
CA PHE A 189 14.16 -4.73 -7.42
C PHE A 189 13.44 -4.80 -6.08
N THR A 190 12.30 -5.46 -6.07
CA THR A 190 11.54 -5.85 -4.88
C THR A 190 11.46 -7.37 -4.84
N MET A 191 11.59 -7.94 -3.64
CA MET A 191 11.35 -9.36 -3.38
C MET A 191 10.14 -9.50 -2.47
N THR A 192 9.09 -10.17 -2.95
CA THR A 192 7.89 -10.45 -2.14
C THR A 192 7.88 -11.91 -1.72
N THR A 193 8.09 -12.21 -0.44
CA THR A 193 8.28 -13.58 0.04
C THR A 193 7.41 -13.94 1.23
N ASN A 194 7.07 -15.23 1.36
CA ASN A 194 6.45 -15.82 2.54
C ASN A 194 7.45 -16.16 3.66
N GLY A 195 8.74 -15.98 3.42
CA GLY A 195 9.80 -16.11 4.41
C GLY A 195 10.34 -17.52 4.66
N ILE A 196 9.66 -18.56 4.22
CA ILE A 196 10.12 -19.96 4.47
C ILE A 196 11.51 -20.21 3.89
N GLY A 197 11.78 -19.68 2.70
CA GLY A 197 13.04 -19.83 1.97
C GLY A 197 14.16 -18.88 2.39
N ILE A 198 13.94 -17.96 3.34
CA ILE A 198 14.98 -17.02 3.75
C ILE A 198 16.12 -17.76 4.48
N THR A 199 17.33 -17.55 3.97
CA THR A 199 18.62 -17.97 4.52
C THR A 199 19.54 -16.77 4.65
N ASP A 200 20.72 -16.94 5.21
CA ASP A 200 21.73 -15.86 5.32
C ASP A 200 22.14 -15.38 3.93
N GLU A 201 22.32 -16.28 2.97
CA GLU A 201 22.58 -15.91 1.57
C GLU A 201 21.49 -15.01 0.98
N VAL A 202 20.22 -15.36 1.22
CA VAL A 202 19.08 -14.55 0.74
C VAL A 202 19.08 -13.17 1.39
N ILE A 203 19.36 -13.09 2.69
CA ILE A 203 19.44 -11.81 3.41
C ILE A 203 20.54 -10.93 2.81
N ASP A 204 21.75 -11.46 2.66
CA ASP A 204 22.89 -10.72 2.11
C ASP A 204 22.62 -10.25 0.69
N TRP A 205 22.06 -11.12 -0.14
CA TRP A 205 21.72 -10.78 -1.51
C TRP A 205 20.60 -9.73 -1.58
N CYS A 206 19.53 -9.87 -0.81
CA CYS A 206 18.46 -8.87 -0.77
C CYS A 206 18.97 -7.50 -0.28
N ASN A 207 19.87 -7.49 0.71
CA ASN A 207 20.46 -6.24 1.21
C ASN A 207 21.31 -5.54 0.16
N LYS A 208 21.96 -6.28 -0.70
CA LYS A 208 22.81 -5.74 -1.77
C LYS A 208 22.00 -5.31 -2.99
N GLU A 209 21.05 -6.11 -3.44
CA GLU A 209 20.43 -5.97 -4.76
C GLU A 209 18.99 -5.44 -4.71
N CYS A 210 18.23 -5.71 -3.63
CA CYS A 210 16.84 -5.31 -3.54
C CYS A 210 16.68 -3.94 -2.88
N HIS A 211 16.00 -3.05 -3.59
CA HIS A 211 15.58 -1.77 -3.03
C HIS A 211 14.60 -1.96 -1.88
N ASN A 212 13.73 -2.95 -2.02
CA ASN A 212 12.69 -3.27 -1.04
C ASN A 212 12.48 -4.78 -0.90
N VAL A 213 12.05 -5.21 0.27
CA VAL A 213 11.60 -6.59 0.54
C VAL A 213 10.22 -6.57 1.19
N VAL A 214 9.27 -7.31 0.63
CA VAL A 214 7.93 -7.46 1.20
C VAL A 214 7.85 -8.79 1.93
N LEU A 215 7.63 -8.72 3.24
CA LEU A 215 7.58 -9.85 4.15
C LEU A 215 6.11 -10.17 4.46
N SER A 216 5.65 -11.34 4.06
CA SER A 216 4.24 -11.72 4.19
C SER A 216 3.97 -12.34 5.57
N LEU A 217 3.34 -11.57 6.47
CA LEU A 217 2.93 -11.97 7.81
C LEU A 217 1.55 -11.36 8.11
N ASP A 218 0.59 -12.19 8.54
CA ASP A 218 -0.79 -11.73 8.77
C ASP A 218 -1.03 -11.15 10.17
N GLY A 219 0.02 -11.09 11.02
CA GLY A 219 -0.04 -10.57 12.38
C GLY A 219 0.31 -11.63 13.43
N ARG A 220 -0.48 -11.70 14.52
CA ARG A 220 -0.27 -12.65 15.62
C ARG A 220 -0.23 -14.09 15.13
N LYS A 221 0.42 -14.95 15.90
CA LYS A 221 0.63 -16.37 15.55
C LYS A 221 -0.67 -17.09 15.18
N GLU A 222 -1.70 -16.94 15.99
CA GLU A 222 -3.00 -17.58 15.76
C GLU A 222 -3.70 -17.09 14.49
N VAL A 223 -3.48 -15.83 14.10
CA VAL A 223 -4.01 -15.26 12.85
C VAL A 223 -3.22 -15.79 11.65
N ASN A 224 -1.90 -15.69 11.72
CA ASN A 224 -1.01 -16.15 10.65
C ASN A 224 -1.20 -17.66 10.40
N ASP A 225 -1.14 -18.49 11.44
CA ASP A 225 -1.16 -19.94 11.33
C ASP A 225 -2.55 -20.53 11.01
N ARG A 226 -3.59 -19.71 11.16
CA ARG A 226 -4.93 -20.06 10.66
C ARG A 226 -4.97 -20.19 9.14
N PHE A 227 -4.21 -19.36 8.44
CA PHE A 227 -4.29 -19.25 6.99
C PHE A 227 -3.02 -19.71 6.29
N ARG A 228 -1.83 -19.38 6.83
CA ARG A 228 -0.53 -19.61 6.22
C ARG A 228 0.10 -20.89 6.73
N VAL A 229 -0.45 -22.00 6.28
CA VAL A 229 0.03 -23.34 6.61
C VAL A 229 0.89 -23.91 5.48
N ASP A 230 1.77 -24.86 5.82
CA ASP A 230 2.47 -25.64 4.83
C ASP A 230 1.57 -26.76 4.22
N LEU A 231 2.10 -27.56 3.31
CA LEU A 231 1.35 -28.62 2.65
C LEU A 231 0.89 -29.74 3.62
N ALA A 232 1.52 -29.85 4.79
CA ALA A 232 1.14 -30.78 5.85
C ALA A 232 0.15 -30.19 6.86
N GLY A 233 -0.23 -28.89 6.70
CA GLY A 233 -1.15 -28.19 7.59
C GLY A 233 -0.50 -27.55 8.81
N ASN A 234 0.85 -27.52 8.89
CA ASN A 234 1.55 -26.90 10.00
C ASN A 234 1.64 -25.38 9.78
N GLY A 235 1.47 -24.59 10.85
CA GLY A 235 1.63 -23.15 10.83
C GLY A 235 3.05 -22.73 10.43
N SER A 236 3.16 -21.53 9.88
CA SER A 236 4.42 -20.97 9.38
C SER A 236 5.06 -19.96 10.33
N TYR A 237 4.32 -19.40 11.29
CA TYR A 237 4.73 -18.27 12.12
C TYR A 237 6.09 -18.47 12.79
N ASP A 238 6.25 -19.55 13.57
CA ASP A 238 7.51 -19.81 14.32
C ASP A 238 8.72 -20.04 13.40
N ARG A 239 8.47 -20.39 12.15
CA ARG A 239 9.52 -20.63 11.15
C ARG A 239 9.95 -19.35 10.43
N ILE A 240 9.05 -18.37 10.27
CA ILE A 240 9.30 -17.18 9.48
C ILE A 240 9.68 -15.95 10.32
N VAL A 241 9.06 -15.75 11.49
CA VAL A 241 9.31 -14.57 12.33
C VAL A 241 10.78 -14.38 12.69
N PRO A 242 11.53 -15.39 13.17
CA PRO A 242 12.96 -15.20 13.47
C PRO A 242 13.78 -14.78 12.24
N LYS A 243 13.39 -15.25 11.05
CA LYS A 243 14.06 -14.89 9.79
C LYS A 243 13.74 -13.46 9.36
N PHE A 244 12.48 -13.03 9.55
CA PHE A 244 12.06 -11.65 9.29
C PHE A 244 12.79 -10.67 10.20
N GLN A 245 12.84 -10.94 11.50
CA GLN A 245 13.59 -10.13 12.47
C GLN A 245 15.08 -10.03 12.09
N LYS A 246 15.69 -11.16 11.70
CA LYS A 246 17.08 -11.16 11.23
C LYS A 246 17.28 -10.30 9.99
N LEU A 247 16.39 -10.42 8.99
CA LEU A 247 16.45 -9.64 7.77
C LEU A 247 16.25 -8.14 8.06
N VAL A 248 15.22 -7.76 8.82
CA VAL A 248 14.93 -6.37 9.20
C VAL A 248 16.12 -5.75 9.94
N LYS A 249 16.69 -6.46 10.91
CA LYS A 249 17.88 -6.02 11.63
C LYS A 249 19.07 -5.82 10.70
N ALA A 250 19.32 -6.76 9.77
CA ALA A 250 20.42 -6.66 8.81
C ALA A 250 20.24 -5.50 7.81
N ARG A 251 18.99 -5.05 7.57
CA ARG A 251 18.65 -3.88 6.76
C ARG A 251 18.66 -2.56 7.54
N GLY A 252 18.95 -2.58 8.84
CA GLY A 252 18.88 -1.38 9.69
C GLY A 252 17.46 -0.80 9.82
N GLY A 253 16.43 -1.64 9.74
CA GLY A 253 15.03 -1.22 9.83
C GLY A 253 14.51 -0.44 8.61
N GLN A 254 15.14 -0.57 7.45
CA GLN A 254 14.78 0.21 6.26
C GLN A 254 14.55 -0.68 5.02
N GLY A 255 13.80 -0.15 4.04
CA GLY A 255 13.61 -0.80 2.74
C GLY A 255 12.88 -2.14 2.83
N TYR A 256 11.92 -2.28 3.74
CA TYR A 256 11.03 -3.44 3.83
C TYR A 256 9.59 -3.02 4.13
N TYR A 257 8.67 -3.91 3.83
CA TYR A 257 7.26 -3.82 4.23
C TYR A 257 6.82 -5.13 4.86
N MET A 258 6.08 -5.04 5.96
CA MET A 258 5.27 -6.14 6.46
C MET A 258 3.92 -6.10 5.74
N ARG A 259 3.50 -7.23 5.17
CA ARG A 259 2.25 -7.34 4.43
C ARG A 259 1.37 -8.44 5.02
N GLY A 260 0.26 -8.03 5.64
CA GLY A 260 -0.78 -8.95 6.16
C GLY A 260 -2.03 -8.94 5.29
N THR A 261 -2.77 -10.04 5.30
CA THR A 261 -4.07 -10.15 4.66
C THR A 261 -5.18 -9.97 5.67
N PHE A 262 -5.96 -8.91 5.51
CA PHE A 262 -7.15 -8.67 6.30
C PHE A 262 -8.34 -9.47 5.76
N THR A 263 -9.07 -10.15 6.65
CA THR A 263 -10.25 -10.95 6.32
C THR A 263 -11.33 -10.76 7.39
N HIS A 264 -12.55 -11.25 7.16
CA HIS A 264 -13.60 -11.26 8.17
C HIS A 264 -13.29 -12.13 9.41
N HIS A 265 -12.19 -12.89 9.38
CA HIS A 265 -11.74 -13.72 10.50
C HIS A 265 -10.70 -13.05 11.40
N ASN A 266 -10.16 -11.90 11.00
CA ASN A 266 -9.20 -11.09 11.76
C ASN A 266 -9.59 -9.61 11.77
N VAL A 267 -10.88 -9.36 12.10
CA VAL A 267 -11.46 -8.00 12.14
C VAL A 267 -10.86 -7.11 13.24
N ASP A 268 -10.18 -7.71 14.21
CA ASP A 268 -9.40 -7.01 15.24
C ASP A 268 -7.97 -6.70 14.77
N PHE A 269 -7.82 -6.34 13.50
CA PHE A 269 -6.55 -6.10 12.79
C PHE A 269 -5.61 -5.12 13.52
N THR A 270 -6.15 -4.19 14.29
CA THR A 270 -5.35 -3.27 15.13
C THR A 270 -4.40 -4.04 16.06
N LYS A 271 -4.82 -5.19 16.63
CA LYS A 271 -3.96 -6.02 17.46
C LYS A 271 -2.83 -6.67 16.67
N ASP A 272 -3.10 -7.05 15.41
CA ASP A 272 -2.09 -7.61 14.51
C ASP A 272 -1.07 -6.56 14.11
N LEU A 273 -1.52 -5.32 13.87
CA LEU A 273 -0.64 -4.19 13.57
C LEU A 273 0.31 -3.89 14.75
N PHE A 274 -0.23 -3.75 15.96
CA PHE A 274 0.60 -3.53 17.15
C PHE A 274 1.53 -4.69 17.43
N HIS A 275 1.08 -5.93 17.24
CA HIS A 275 1.95 -7.10 17.36
C HIS A 275 3.15 -7.01 16.40
N MET A 276 2.93 -6.66 15.14
CA MET A 276 4.02 -6.51 14.17
C MET A 276 4.95 -5.33 14.47
N ALA A 277 4.40 -4.21 14.97
CA ALA A 277 5.17 -2.99 15.23
C ALA A 277 5.88 -3.00 16.58
N ASP A 278 5.22 -3.45 17.64
CA ASP A 278 5.69 -3.30 19.02
C ASP A 278 6.33 -4.58 19.56
N ASP A 279 5.72 -5.76 19.31
CA ASP A 279 6.20 -7.02 19.86
C ASP A 279 7.34 -7.62 19.03
N LEU A 280 7.31 -7.44 17.71
CA LEU A 280 8.32 -8.02 16.80
C LEU A 280 9.48 -7.06 16.50
N GLY A 281 9.30 -5.76 16.69
CA GLY A 281 10.30 -4.73 16.44
C GLY A 281 10.41 -4.39 14.99
#